data_a15adc7d94de2693f8ff131c09e77783
#
_entry.id   a15adc7d94de2693f8ff131c09e77783
#
_cell.length_a   1.000
_cell.length_b   1.000
_cell.length_c   1.000
_cell.angle_alpha   90.00
_cell.angle_beta   90.00
_cell.angle_gamma   90.00
#
_symmetry.space_group_name_H-M   'P 1'
#
loop_
_entity.id
_entity.type
_entity.pdbx_description
1 polymer ?
#
loop_
_entity_poly.entity_id
_entity_poly.type
_entity_poly.pdbx_seq_one_letter_code
_entity_poly.pdbx_strand_id
1 'polypeptide(L)'
;MKKRRLIKKELLKTDKPFIEKRIAVLGGSTTHDIIDILELFLLNYGIRPTFYESEFNQYWQDAMFDNPELDEFKPEIIFIHTSFRNITELPAISDDAAAISDKLDRQYEHFRVMWEKLFSKFGAVIIQNNFEMPFYRLMGNKEASDLHGSINFAASLNMKFYEYAQKNKNFFINDINYLSADYGLSKWADPFVWHMYKYILDLNAIPQFSLNLANIIKSLLGKNKKAFVLDLDNTLWGGVVGDDGVEGIEIGHETSMGQVFSEFQKYLLDHKQLGVMLNVCSKNDHENAIAGLNHPAATLKPDDFIIIKANWLNKDENVMQIARELNILPDSLVFVDDNPAERGIVRENVPGIAVPEIGKVEQYITNIDRNGYFEVTNLSEDDIKRNEMYKANVERAKLESTFTNYTDYLLSLNMTAVIKDFDDVYIQRIAQLTNKSNQFNLTTKRFTQAEMEAVMADDRYVRLYGKLEDKYGDNGVITVVLGRKEGTVLHIELWLMSCRVLKRDMELAMLDSLVEQAKKQGIKTLKGYYFKTPKNSMVREFYGALGFTKISEQENGDSEWELEIDNYENKNKVIKVVTNNEQN
;
A
#
# COMPACT_ATOMS: atom_id res chain seq x y z
N MET A 1 4.00 3.65 30.23
CA MET A 1 3.79 2.20 30.40
C MET A 1 2.32 1.78 30.56
N LYS A 2 1.57 2.16 31.61
CA LYS A 2 0.17 1.70 31.80
C LYS A 2 -0.75 1.97 30.60
N LYS A 3 -0.70 3.17 30.01
CA LYS A 3 -1.53 3.55 28.85
C LYS A 3 -1.21 2.73 27.60
N ARG A 4 0.07 2.48 27.29
CA ARG A 4 0.49 1.63 26.16
C ARG A 4 -0.07 0.20 26.31
N ARG A 5 0.04 -0.42 27.49
CA ARG A 5 -0.49 -1.78 27.76
C ARG A 5 -2.01 -1.85 27.58
N LEU A 6 -2.75 -0.80 27.98
CA LEU A 6 -4.20 -0.75 27.77
C LEU A 6 -4.54 -0.67 26.28
N ILE A 7 -3.89 0.21 25.53
CA ILE A 7 -4.10 0.33 24.08
C ILE A 7 -3.78 -1.00 23.39
N LYS A 8 -2.63 -1.62 23.69
CA LYS A 8 -2.26 -2.93 23.13
C LYS A 8 -3.32 -4.00 23.42
N LYS A 9 -3.83 -4.04 24.66
CA LYS A 9 -4.88 -4.99 25.05
C LYS A 9 -6.17 -4.78 24.27
N GLU A 10 -6.58 -3.52 24.02
CA GLU A 10 -7.75 -3.21 23.21
C GLU A 10 -7.55 -3.61 21.74
N LEU A 11 -6.40 -3.29 21.15
CA LEU A 11 -6.07 -3.65 19.77
C LEU A 11 -6.05 -5.17 19.54
N LEU A 12 -5.68 -5.94 20.54
CA LEU A 12 -5.66 -7.42 20.49
C LEU A 12 -7.03 -8.08 20.71
N LYS A 13 -8.08 -7.34 21.11
CA LYS A 13 -9.45 -7.88 21.30
C LYS A 13 -10.22 -8.09 19.99
N THR A 14 -9.60 -7.92 18.86
CA THR A 14 -10.27 -8.08 17.56
C THR A 14 -10.41 -9.55 17.20
N ASP A 15 -11.56 -9.93 16.62
CA ASP A 15 -11.78 -11.26 16.02
C ASP A 15 -11.16 -11.36 14.61
N LYS A 16 -10.59 -10.27 14.10
CA LYS A 16 -9.95 -10.25 12.78
C LYS A 16 -8.55 -10.87 12.86
N PRO A 17 -8.19 -11.76 11.92
CA PRO A 17 -6.86 -12.33 11.89
C PRO A 17 -5.81 -11.24 11.60
N PHE A 18 -4.71 -11.32 12.30
CA PHE A 18 -3.53 -10.49 12.04
C PHE A 18 -2.68 -11.07 10.93
N ILE A 19 -1.99 -10.21 10.21
CA ILE A 19 -0.84 -10.60 9.38
C ILE A 19 0.36 -10.68 10.32
N GLU A 20 0.86 -11.88 10.57
CA GLU A 20 2.07 -12.07 11.36
C GLU A 20 3.31 -11.66 10.57
N LYS A 21 4.24 -10.91 11.19
CA LYS A 21 5.51 -10.50 10.56
C LYS A 21 6.67 -10.51 11.55
N ARG A 22 7.78 -11.10 11.13
CA ARG A 22 9.05 -11.07 11.86
C ARG A 22 9.86 -9.87 11.38
N ILE A 23 10.11 -8.94 12.30
CA ILE A 23 10.81 -7.66 12.03
C ILE A 23 12.07 -7.61 12.87
N ALA A 24 13.24 -7.59 12.23
CA ALA A 24 14.49 -7.32 12.91
C ALA A 24 14.74 -5.81 12.94
N VAL A 25 15.09 -5.29 14.11
CA VAL A 25 15.47 -3.89 14.31
C VAL A 25 16.95 -3.85 14.66
N LEU A 26 17.76 -3.42 13.70
CA LEU A 26 19.21 -3.28 13.85
C LEU A 26 19.54 -1.83 14.21
N GLY A 27 19.87 -1.60 15.50
CA GLY A 27 19.98 -0.27 16.06
C GLY A 27 21.39 0.27 16.18
N GLY A 28 21.65 1.44 15.57
CA GLY A 28 22.82 2.28 15.86
C GLY A 28 22.63 3.17 17.10
N SER A 29 21.46 3.11 17.73
CA SER A 29 21.07 3.82 18.95
C SER A 29 20.01 3.01 19.69
N THR A 30 19.48 3.54 20.79
CA THR A 30 18.41 2.87 21.56
C THR A 30 17.10 2.85 20.75
N THR A 31 16.45 1.68 20.69
CA THR A 31 15.28 1.40 19.85
C THR A 31 14.03 0.98 20.63
N HIS A 32 14.18 0.61 21.89
CA HIS A 32 13.12 -0.05 22.68
C HIS A 32 11.77 0.69 22.68
N ASP A 33 11.75 1.99 23.02
CA ASP A 33 10.50 2.78 23.01
C ASP A 33 9.93 2.97 21.59
N ILE A 34 10.80 2.97 20.57
CA ILE A 34 10.38 3.01 19.16
C ILE A 34 9.62 1.73 18.80
N ILE A 35 10.17 0.57 19.17
CA ILE A 35 9.55 -0.75 18.96
C ILE A 35 8.19 -0.83 19.67
N ASP A 36 8.12 -0.40 20.93
CA ASP A 36 6.88 -0.40 21.71
C ASP A 36 5.76 0.43 21.06
N ILE A 37 6.09 1.57 20.46
CA ILE A 37 5.12 2.42 19.78
C ILE A 37 4.81 1.91 18.38
N LEU A 38 5.82 1.43 17.65
CA LEU A 38 5.66 0.80 16.34
C LEU A 38 4.70 -0.38 16.41
N GLU A 39 4.81 -1.22 17.44
CA GLU A 39 3.90 -2.34 17.66
C GLU A 39 2.43 -1.90 17.72
N LEU A 40 2.13 -0.79 18.42
CA LEU A 40 0.77 -0.29 18.54
C LEU A 40 0.20 0.15 17.17
N PHE A 41 1.00 0.85 16.37
CA PHE A 41 0.56 1.25 15.02
C PHE A 41 0.38 0.05 14.11
N LEU A 42 1.28 -0.91 14.15
CA LEU A 42 1.17 -2.14 13.35
C LEU A 42 -0.07 -2.96 13.74
N LEU A 43 -0.31 -3.14 15.03
CA LEU A 43 -1.53 -3.81 15.53
C LEU A 43 -2.80 -3.08 15.07
N ASN A 44 -2.82 -1.75 15.11
CA ASN A 44 -3.93 -0.95 14.59
C ASN A 44 -4.15 -1.17 13.09
N TYR A 45 -3.10 -1.44 12.33
CA TYR A 45 -3.19 -1.81 10.91
C TYR A 45 -3.50 -3.30 10.68
N GLY A 46 -3.72 -4.08 11.75
CA GLY A 46 -3.97 -5.53 11.69
C GLY A 46 -2.72 -6.30 11.28
N ILE A 47 -1.55 -5.84 11.70
CA ILE A 47 -0.26 -6.50 11.54
C ILE A 47 0.24 -6.83 12.94
N ARG A 48 0.53 -8.11 13.22
CA ARG A 48 1.12 -8.54 14.50
C ARG A 48 2.61 -8.78 14.29
N PRO A 49 3.47 -7.87 14.77
CA PRO A 49 4.90 -8.07 14.67
C PRO A 49 5.42 -9.00 15.76
N THR A 50 6.46 -9.77 15.42
CA THR A 50 7.44 -10.31 16.36
C THR A 50 8.74 -9.60 16.08
N PHE A 51 9.43 -9.13 17.12
CA PHE A 51 10.65 -8.35 16.95
C PHE A 51 11.90 -9.12 17.40
N TYR A 52 12.96 -8.98 16.61
CA TYR A 52 14.34 -9.11 17.06
C TYR A 52 14.87 -7.69 17.27
N GLU A 53 15.46 -7.39 18.40
CA GLU A 53 16.06 -6.10 18.71
C GLU A 53 17.55 -6.31 18.97
N SER A 54 18.41 -5.67 18.16
CA SER A 54 19.84 -5.73 18.39
C SER A 54 20.24 -4.95 19.65
N GLU A 55 21.32 -5.39 20.29
CA GLU A 55 21.94 -4.63 21.37
C GLU A 55 22.38 -3.24 20.87
N PHE A 56 22.50 -2.29 21.81
CA PHE A 56 22.90 -0.92 21.49
C PHE A 56 24.15 -0.86 20.60
N ASN A 57 23.99 -0.19 19.44
CA ASN A 57 25.04 0.05 18.44
C ASN A 57 25.68 -1.22 17.83
N GLN A 58 24.98 -2.37 17.88
CA GLN A 58 25.46 -3.62 17.28
C GLN A 58 24.90 -3.89 15.87
N TYR A 59 24.22 -2.92 15.24
CA TYR A 59 23.60 -3.07 13.94
C TYR A 59 24.53 -3.64 12.86
N TRP A 60 25.81 -3.21 12.88
CA TRP A 60 26.83 -3.68 11.96
C TRP A 60 27.30 -5.09 12.30
N GLN A 61 27.58 -5.36 13.56
CA GLN A 61 28.03 -6.66 14.04
C GLN A 61 27.02 -7.75 13.76
N ASP A 62 25.74 -7.49 14.05
CA ASP A 62 24.65 -8.43 13.82
C ASP A 62 24.45 -8.72 12.33
N ALA A 63 24.66 -7.73 11.48
CA ALA A 63 24.56 -7.89 10.03
C ALA A 63 25.77 -8.61 9.42
N MET A 64 26.98 -8.31 9.91
CA MET A 64 28.22 -8.70 9.23
C MET A 64 28.91 -9.94 9.81
N PHE A 65 28.58 -10.34 11.04
CA PHE A 65 29.17 -11.53 11.65
C PHE A 65 28.10 -12.60 11.93
N ASP A 66 28.53 -13.75 12.40
CA ASP A 66 27.62 -14.82 12.75
C ASP A 66 26.79 -14.42 13.97
N ASN A 67 25.48 -14.47 13.82
CA ASN A 67 24.52 -14.19 14.87
C ASN A 67 23.43 -15.27 14.84
N PRO A 68 23.60 -16.37 15.63
CA PRO A 68 22.66 -17.49 15.64
C PRO A 68 21.23 -17.09 15.99
N GLU A 69 21.04 -16.09 16.87
CA GLU A 69 19.71 -15.63 17.28
C GLU A 69 18.98 -14.94 16.12
N LEU A 70 19.65 -14.05 15.39
CA LEU A 70 19.11 -13.40 14.19
C LEU A 70 18.87 -14.43 13.07
N ASP A 71 19.76 -15.43 12.95
CA ASP A 71 19.65 -16.48 11.94
C ASP A 71 18.45 -17.39 12.20
N GLU A 72 18.20 -17.77 13.45
CA GLU A 72 17.03 -18.55 13.85
C GLU A 72 15.73 -17.73 13.72
N PHE A 73 15.79 -16.42 13.99
CA PHE A 73 14.66 -15.51 13.87
C PHE A 73 14.12 -15.39 12.45
N LYS A 74 14.97 -15.46 11.43
CA LYS A 74 14.62 -15.39 10.00
C LYS A 74 13.70 -14.20 9.69
N PRO A 75 14.19 -12.97 9.79
CA PRO A 75 13.38 -11.77 9.58
C PRO A 75 12.82 -11.71 8.17
N GLU A 76 11.59 -11.19 8.04
CA GLU A 76 10.94 -10.88 6.77
C GLU A 76 11.11 -9.41 6.41
N ILE A 77 11.29 -8.56 7.43
CA ILE A 77 11.58 -7.13 7.31
C ILE A 77 12.75 -6.82 8.24
N ILE A 78 13.73 -6.08 7.75
CA ILE A 78 14.86 -5.59 8.53
C ILE A 78 14.81 -4.08 8.54
N PHE A 79 14.64 -3.49 9.71
CA PHE A 79 14.72 -2.05 9.90
C PHE A 79 16.10 -1.68 10.48
N ILE A 80 16.84 -0.83 9.76
CA ILE A 80 18.16 -0.36 10.17
C ILE A 80 18.02 1.07 10.67
N HIS A 81 18.14 1.22 12.00
CA HIS A 81 17.96 2.48 12.70
C HIS A 81 19.31 3.17 12.97
N THR A 82 19.80 3.88 11.97
CA THR A 82 21.01 4.71 12.06
C THR A 82 20.69 6.19 11.90
N SER A 83 21.63 7.05 12.24
CA SER A 83 21.51 8.50 12.22
C SER A 83 22.84 9.15 11.85
N PHE A 84 22.88 10.47 11.74
CA PHE A 84 24.12 11.23 11.56
C PHE A 84 25.22 10.82 12.55
N ARG A 85 24.87 10.38 13.78
CA ARG A 85 25.83 9.91 14.79
C ARG A 85 26.51 8.60 14.46
N ASN A 86 26.03 7.86 13.48
CA ASN A 86 26.63 6.61 12.99
C ASN A 86 27.55 6.82 11.80
N ILE A 87 27.71 8.06 11.34
CA ILE A 87 28.75 8.43 10.37
C ILE A 87 30.09 8.48 11.13
N THR A 88 31.01 7.59 10.82
CA THR A 88 32.26 7.43 11.56
C THR A 88 33.38 8.31 11.05
N GLU A 89 33.34 8.69 9.77
CA GLU A 89 34.36 9.51 9.13
C GLU A 89 33.74 10.77 8.51
N LEU A 90 33.90 11.89 9.18
CA LEU A 90 33.50 13.20 8.63
C LEU A 90 34.70 13.94 8.01
N PRO A 91 34.47 14.85 7.06
CA PRO A 91 35.51 15.72 6.53
C PRO A 91 36.22 16.52 7.61
N ALA A 92 37.53 16.60 7.56
CA ALA A 92 38.34 17.53 8.33
C ALA A 92 38.74 18.72 7.47
N ILE A 93 38.94 19.89 8.07
CA ILE A 93 39.33 21.12 7.35
C ILE A 93 40.68 20.95 6.59
N SER A 94 41.52 20.02 7.04
CA SER A 94 42.80 19.70 6.40
C SER A 94 42.71 18.71 5.23
N ASP A 95 41.58 18.11 4.99
CA ASP A 95 41.41 17.14 3.90
C ASP A 95 41.39 17.85 2.54
N ASP A 96 41.96 17.23 1.54
CA ASP A 96 41.73 17.65 0.15
C ASP A 96 40.48 17.02 -0.43
N ALA A 97 40.07 17.45 -1.60
CA ALA A 97 38.84 16.98 -2.25
C ALA A 97 38.85 15.45 -2.50
N ALA A 98 40.03 14.87 -2.79
CA ALA A 98 40.17 13.43 -3.02
C ALA A 98 39.95 12.66 -1.71
N ALA A 99 40.56 13.10 -0.61
CA ALA A 99 40.36 12.49 0.71
C ALA A 99 38.92 12.56 1.18
N ILE A 100 38.21 13.67 0.89
CA ILE A 100 36.77 13.82 1.23
C ILE A 100 35.91 12.85 0.40
N SER A 101 36.19 12.73 -0.91
CA SER A 101 35.51 11.77 -1.78
C SER A 101 35.72 10.34 -1.28
N ASP A 102 36.96 9.97 -0.94
CA ASP A 102 37.27 8.64 -0.41
C ASP A 102 36.55 8.35 0.92
N LYS A 103 36.44 9.33 1.81
CA LYS A 103 35.65 9.20 3.05
C LYS A 103 34.17 8.94 2.75
N LEU A 104 33.61 9.69 1.81
CA LEU A 104 32.20 9.52 1.41
C LEU A 104 31.98 8.12 0.80
N ASP A 105 32.88 7.67 -0.04
CA ASP A 105 32.79 6.35 -0.67
C ASP A 105 32.94 5.23 0.36
N ARG A 106 33.88 5.35 1.32
CA ARG A 106 34.00 4.35 2.40
C ARG A 106 32.76 4.33 3.30
N GLN A 107 32.17 5.49 3.64
CA GLN A 107 30.94 5.51 4.43
C GLN A 107 29.76 4.89 3.68
N TYR A 108 29.62 5.16 2.38
CA TYR A 108 28.60 4.50 1.56
C TYR A 108 28.85 3.00 1.46
N GLU A 109 30.07 2.57 1.20
CA GLU A 109 30.46 1.16 1.09
C GLU A 109 30.18 0.38 2.38
N HIS A 110 30.43 1.01 3.54
CA HIS A 110 30.09 0.44 4.85
C HIS A 110 28.61 0.02 4.91
N PHE A 111 27.69 0.85 4.46
CA PHE A 111 26.27 0.51 4.45
C PHE A 111 25.91 -0.45 3.29
N ARG A 112 26.46 -0.25 2.10
CA ARG A 112 26.16 -1.06 0.93
C ARG A 112 26.47 -2.54 1.15
N VAL A 113 27.65 -2.87 1.63
CA VAL A 113 28.05 -4.28 1.87
C VAL A 113 27.19 -4.92 2.95
N MET A 114 26.76 -4.16 3.95
CA MET A 114 25.83 -4.62 4.98
C MET A 114 24.46 -4.97 4.38
N TRP A 115 23.89 -4.09 3.56
CA TRP A 115 22.62 -4.36 2.89
C TRP A 115 22.69 -5.59 1.99
N GLU A 116 23.72 -5.69 1.17
CA GLU A 116 23.91 -6.84 0.27
C GLU A 116 24.04 -8.16 1.03
N LYS A 117 24.75 -8.15 2.16
CA LYS A 117 24.87 -9.33 2.99
C LYS A 117 23.53 -9.73 3.61
N LEU A 118 22.77 -8.77 4.14
CA LEU A 118 21.42 -9.02 4.69
C LEU A 118 20.46 -9.53 3.62
N PHE A 119 20.48 -8.96 2.40
CA PHE A 119 19.69 -9.48 1.27
C PHE A 119 20.08 -10.91 0.92
N SER A 120 21.37 -11.16 0.76
CA SER A 120 21.86 -12.51 0.41
C SER A 120 21.51 -13.55 1.46
N LYS A 121 21.52 -13.17 2.75
CA LYS A 121 21.32 -14.08 3.87
C LYS A 121 19.84 -14.39 4.13
N PHE A 122 18.96 -13.38 4.06
CA PHE A 122 17.57 -13.49 4.50
C PHE A 122 16.54 -13.32 3.39
N GLY A 123 16.88 -12.70 2.26
CA GLY A 123 15.90 -12.31 1.25
C GLY A 123 14.85 -11.32 1.75
N ALA A 124 15.11 -10.66 2.87
CA ALA A 124 14.18 -9.79 3.57
C ALA A 124 14.09 -8.40 2.92
N VAL A 125 12.96 -7.71 3.12
CA VAL A 125 12.85 -6.29 2.82
C VAL A 125 13.70 -5.49 3.80
N ILE A 126 14.48 -4.53 3.30
CA ILE A 126 15.25 -3.61 4.13
C ILE A 126 14.60 -2.23 4.15
N ILE A 127 14.41 -1.68 5.34
CA ILE A 127 14.03 -0.29 5.57
C ILE A 127 15.19 0.38 6.30
N GLN A 128 15.81 1.36 5.66
CA GLN A 128 16.99 2.06 6.17
C GLN A 128 16.64 3.52 6.49
N ASN A 129 17.01 4.01 7.67
CA ASN A 129 17.02 5.46 7.87
C ASN A 129 18.06 6.11 6.94
N ASN A 130 17.70 7.23 6.34
CA ASN A 130 18.70 8.17 5.87
C ASN A 130 19.27 8.96 7.06
N PHE A 131 19.97 10.08 6.83
CA PHE A 131 20.59 10.87 7.88
C PHE A 131 19.89 12.22 8.00
N GLU A 132 19.52 12.59 9.22
CA GLU A 132 19.16 13.95 9.59
C GLU A 132 20.37 14.88 9.51
N MET A 133 20.15 16.17 9.35
CA MET A 133 21.23 17.15 9.37
C MET A 133 21.83 17.29 10.78
N PRO A 134 23.16 17.55 10.88
CA PRO A 134 23.77 17.83 12.18
C PRO A 134 23.13 19.04 12.84
N PHE A 135 22.96 18.99 14.16
CA PHE A 135 22.26 20.03 14.92
C PHE A 135 23.06 21.34 15.09
N TYR A 136 24.34 21.35 14.70
CA TYR A 136 25.20 22.53 14.70
C TYR A 136 25.99 22.65 13.39
N ARG A 137 26.47 23.85 13.09
CA ARG A 137 27.18 24.20 11.86
C ARG A 137 28.50 24.87 12.20
N LEU A 138 29.61 24.17 11.98
CA LEU A 138 30.95 24.70 12.28
C LEU A 138 31.28 25.91 11.42
N MET A 139 30.97 25.88 10.14
CA MET A 139 31.24 26.94 9.16
C MET A 139 29.99 27.82 8.87
N GLY A 140 28.96 27.76 9.70
CA GLY A 140 27.72 28.51 9.47
C GLY A 140 27.05 28.11 8.15
N ASN A 141 26.63 29.08 7.34
CA ASN A 141 25.94 28.80 6.08
C ASN A 141 26.82 28.14 5.01
N LYS A 142 28.15 28.23 5.15
CA LYS A 142 29.08 27.62 4.22
C LYS A 142 29.08 26.08 4.28
N GLU A 143 28.64 25.49 5.39
CA GLU A 143 28.48 24.04 5.57
C GLU A 143 27.74 23.33 4.42
N ALA A 144 26.76 24.00 3.83
CA ALA A 144 25.95 23.41 2.76
C ALA A 144 26.69 23.36 1.41
N SER A 145 27.62 24.29 1.15
CA SER A 145 28.27 24.45 -0.16
C SER A 145 29.76 24.12 -0.16
N ASP A 146 30.35 23.85 1.01
CA ASP A 146 31.77 23.50 1.13
C ASP A 146 31.92 21.98 1.32
N LEU A 147 32.89 21.39 0.64
CA LEU A 147 33.14 19.95 0.72
C LEU A 147 33.52 19.48 2.14
N HIS A 148 34.09 20.38 2.96
CA HIS A 148 34.43 20.08 4.37
C HIS A 148 33.20 20.17 5.30
N GLY A 149 32.05 20.63 4.79
CA GLY A 149 30.83 20.77 5.58
C GLY A 149 30.19 19.44 5.93
N SER A 150 29.92 19.22 7.20
CA SER A 150 29.18 18.04 7.68
C SER A 150 27.78 17.93 7.08
N ILE A 151 27.13 19.10 6.81
CA ILE A 151 25.82 19.16 6.13
C ILE A 151 25.97 18.70 4.68
N ASN A 152 26.97 19.20 3.96
CA ASN A 152 27.24 18.79 2.58
C ASN A 152 27.51 17.29 2.50
N PHE A 153 28.33 16.76 3.41
CA PHE A 153 28.67 15.35 3.47
C PHE A 153 27.47 14.45 3.75
N ALA A 154 26.64 14.81 4.76
CA ALA A 154 25.42 14.05 5.07
C ALA A 154 24.41 14.07 3.90
N ALA A 155 24.24 15.22 3.24
CA ALA A 155 23.39 15.33 2.05
C ALA A 155 23.90 14.46 0.90
N SER A 156 25.23 14.47 0.65
CA SER A 156 25.87 13.64 -0.38
C SER A 156 25.72 12.14 -0.10
N LEU A 157 25.83 11.74 1.17
CA LEU A 157 25.63 10.35 1.57
C LEU A 157 24.15 9.93 1.42
N ASN A 158 23.21 10.81 1.79
CA ASN A 158 21.77 10.59 1.55
C ASN A 158 21.48 10.40 0.05
N MET A 159 22.08 11.19 -0.82
CA MET A 159 21.91 11.01 -2.27
C MET A 159 22.37 9.63 -2.76
N LYS A 160 23.50 9.11 -2.26
CA LYS A 160 23.94 7.75 -2.56
C LYS A 160 22.95 6.69 -2.08
N PHE A 161 22.31 6.89 -0.92
CA PHE A 161 21.25 6.01 -0.41
C PHE A 161 20.02 6.03 -1.30
N TYR A 162 19.60 7.21 -1.76
CA TYR A 162 18.46 7.37 -2.69
C TYR A 162 18.71 6.69 -4.02
N GLU A 163 19.94 6.84 -4.58
CA GLU A 163 20.34 6.13 -5.81
C GLU A 163 20.33 4.61 -5.64
N TYR A 164 20.73 4.11 -4.47
CA TYR A 164 20.65 2.69 -4.16
C TYR A 164 19.19 2.22 -4.07
N ALA A 165 18.34 2.96 -3.40
CA ALA A 165 16.91 2.66 -3.27
C ALA A 165 16.20 2.64 -4.64
N GLN A 166 16.55 3.54 -5.56
CA GLN A 166 15.99 3.58 -6.92
C GLN A 166 16.33 2.31 -7.74
N LYS A 167 17.46 1.67 -7.45
CA LYS A 167 17.94 0.48 -8.17
C LYS A 167 17.53 -0.84 -7.50
N ASN A 168 17.12 -0.82 -6.24
CA ASN A 168 16.85 -2.00 -5.42
C ASN A 168 15.41 -2.02 -4.91
N LYS A 169 14.56 -2.82 -5.54
CA LYS A 169 13.10 -2.85 -5.31
C LYS A 169 12.67 -3.26 -3.88
N ASN A 170 13.53 -3.98 -3.13
CA ASN A 170 13.26 -4.42 -1.76
C ASN A 170 14.00 -3.57 -0.71
N PHE A 171 14.45 -2.37 -1.10
CA PHE A 171 15.14 -1.43 -0.23
C PHE A 171 14.34 -0.11 -0.16
N PHE A 172 14.02 0.32 1.04
CA PHE A 172 13.19 1.50 1.31
C PHE A 172 13.87 2.45 2.27
N ILE A 173 13.63 3.73 2.09
CA ILE A 173 14.14 4.76 2.99
C ILE A 173 13.06 5.16 4.00
N ASN A 174 13.40 5.14 5.29
CA ASN A 174 12.67 5.86 6.32
C ASN A 174 13.30 7.25 6.42
N ASP A 175 12.65 8.25 5.85
CA ASP A 175 13.23 9.59 5.65
C ASP A 175 13.23 10.41 6.95
N ILE A 176 14.23 10.17 7.80
CA ILE A 176 14.41 10.93 9.04
C ILE A 176 14.93 12.34 8.81
N ASN A 177 15.51 12.61 7.64
CA ASN A 177 15.88 13.98 7.27
C ASN A 177 14.64 14.87 7.17
N TYR A 178 13.60 14.41 6.46
CA TYR A 178 12.33 15.10 6.40
C TYR A 178 11.64 15.19 7.77
N LEU A 179 11.58 14.06 8.51
CA LEU A 179 10.92 14.03 9.82
C LEU A 179 11.56 14.99 10.82
N SER A 180 12.89 15.07 10.84
CA SER A 180 13.62 15.98 11.72
C SER A 180 13.39 17.44 11.37
N ALA A 181 13.26 17.76 10.08
CA ALA A 181 12.94 19.11 9.61
C ALA A 181 11.51 19.52 9.97
N ASP A 182 10.54 18.62 9.78
CA ASP A 182 9.13 18.83 10.10
C ASP A 182 8.90 18.99 11.61
N TYR A 183 9.53 18.15 12.42
CA TYR A 183 9.47 18.24 13.90
C TYR A 183 10.17 19.48 14.43
N GLY A 184 11.18 19.94 13.71
CA GLY A 184 12.10 21.01 14.06
C GLY A 184 13.42 20.45 14.58
N LEU A 185 14.48 20.58 13.78
CA LEU A 185 15.80 19.97 14.02
C LEU A 185 16.37 20.28 15.41
N SER A 186 16.18 21.50 15.92
CA SER A 186 16.62 21.90 17.25
C SER A 186 15.93 21.18 18.41
N LYS A 187 14.70 20.68 18.18
CA LYS A 187 13.95 19.86 19.14
C LYS A 187 14.25 18.37 18.94
N TRP A 188 14.44 17.95 17.68
CA TRP A 188 14.74 16.57 17.33
C TRP A 188 16.00 16.06 18.01
N ALA A 189 17.09 16.79 17.89
CA ALA A 189 18.43 16.41 18.37
C ALA A 189 18.67 16.90 19.81
N ASP A 190 18.01 16.31 20.79
CA ASP A 190 18.21 16.66 22.20
C ASP A 190 19.51 16.03 22.75
N PRO A 191 20.56 16.84 23.07
CA PRO A 191 21.83 16.33 23.61
C PRO A 191 21.66 15.63 24.95
N PHE A 192 20.72 16.05 25.81
CA PHE A 192 20.46 15.42 27.10
C PHE A 192 19.91 14.00 26.88
N VAL A 193 18.91 13.84 26.02
CA VAL A 193 18.32 12.53 25.71
C VAL A 193 19.36 11.59 25.09
N TRP A 194 20.22 12.11 24.20
CA TRP A 194 21.32 11.32 23.66
C TRP A 194 22.33 10.88 24.72
N HIS A 195 22.81 11.78 25.54
CA HIS A 195 23.84 11.44 26.52
C HIS A 195 23.32 10.52 27.62
N MET A 196 22.08 10.71 28.05
CA MET A 196 21.48 9.93 29.14
C MET A 196 20.90 8.59 28.67
N TYR A 197 20.28 8.54 27.51
CA TYR A 197 19.47 7.38 27.07
C TYR A 197 19.86 6.84 25.70
N LYS A 198 20.76 7.50 24.98
CA LYS A 198 21.21 7.10 23.65
C LYS A 198 20.12 7.06 22.58
N TYR A 199 19.06 7.83 22.72
CA TYR A 199 18.12 8.09 21.63
C TYR A 199 18.64 9.20 20.71
N ILE A 200 18.49 9.01 19.39
CA ILE A 200 18.89 10.01 18.38
C ILE A 200 17.88 11.14 18.23
N LEU A 201 16.69 10.99 18.77
CA LEU A 201 15.57 11.91 18.64
C LEU A 201 14.93 12.19 20.01
N ASP A 202 14.22 13.32 20.12
CA ASP A 202 13.39 13.63 21.27
C ASP A 202 12.36 12.52 21.52
N LEU A 203 12.17 12.15 22.77
CA LEU A 203 11.21 11.11 23.16
C LEU A 203 9.77 11.42 22.70
N ASN A 204 9.40 12.70 22.59
CA ASN A 204 8.09 13.12 22.08
C ASN A 204 7.97 12.99 20.56
N ALA A 205 9.07 12.85 19.82
CA ALA A 205 9.08 12.59 18.39
C ALA A 205 8.89 11.08 18.05
N ILE A 206 9.09 10.17 19.04
CA ILE A 206 8.95 8.72 18.83
C ILE A 206 7.61 8.32 18.23
N PRO A 207 6.44 8.85 18.64
CA PRO A 207 5.18 8.50 18.00
C PRO A 207 5.12 8.83 16.51
N GLN A 208 5.58 10.03 16.10
CA GLN A 208 5.61 10.45 14.69
C GLN A 208 6.59 9.59 13.89
N PHE A 209 7.78 9.34 14.42
CA PHE A 209 8.77 8.45 13.83
C PHE A 209 8.23 7.03 13.61
N SER A 210 7.64 6.45 14.67
CA SER A 210 7.08 5.09 14.62
C SER A 210 5.87 4.99 13.67
N LEU A 211 5.05 6.05 13.57
CA LEU A 211 3.95 6.13 12.62
C LEU A 211 4.47 6.12 11.18
N ASN A 212 5.50 6.92 10.89
CA ASN A 212 6.12 6.97 9.56
C ASN A 212 6.66 5.59 9.14
N LEU A 213 7.40 4.93 10.01
CA LEU A 213 7.89 3.58 9.78
C LEU A 213 6.75 2.56 9.60
N ALA A 214 5.71 2.66 10.43
CA ALA A 214 4.52 1.80 10.32
C ALA A 214 3.78 2.01 9.00
N ASN A 215 3.76 3.23 8.46
CA ASN A 215 3.15 3.53 7.16
C ASN A 215 3.90 2.86 6.01
N ILE A 216 5.24 2.84 6.03
CA ILE A 216 6.04 2.09 5.06
C ILE A 216 5.68 0.60 5.14
N ILE A 217 5.72 -0.01 6.33
CA ILE A 217 5.40 -1.43 6.53
C ILE A 217 3.96 -1.75 6.11
N LYS A 218 3.00 -0.89 6.46
CA LYS A 218 1.60 -1.00 6.04
C LYS A 218 1.47 -1.00 4.51
N SER A 219 2.19 -0.10 3.84
CA SER A 219 2.18 0.02 2.38
C SER A 219 2.74 -1.23 1.70
N LEU A 220 3.85 -1.77 2.20
CA LEU A 220 4.45 -3.02 1.73
C LEU A 220 3.46 -4.20 1.78
N LEU A 221 2.56 -4.20 2.76
CA LEU A 221 1.54 -5.23 2.95
C LEU A 221 0.18 -4.89 2.29
N GLY A 222 0.14 -3.88 1.41
CA GLY A 222 -1.03 -3.53 0.61
C GLY A 222 -2.22 -3.01 1.40
N LYS A 223 -1.99 -2.43 2.59
CA LYS A 223 -3.06 -1.93 3.48
C LYS A 223 -3.32 -0.43 3.36
N ASN A 224 -2.85 0.19 2.29
CA ASN A 224 -3.13 1.60 2.01
C ASN A 224 -4.60 1.84 1.68
N LYS A 225 -5.05 3.06 1.93
CA LYS A 225 -6.33 3.55 1.44
C LYS A 225 -6.28 3.66 -0.09
N LYS A 226 -7.45 3.72 -0.73
CA LYS A 226 -7.59 3.73 -2.19
C LYS A 226 -8.32 4.95 -2.73
N ALA A 227 -9.15 5.58 -1.89
CA ALA A 227 -10.00 6.68 -2.33
C ALA A 227 -10.26 7.69 -1.21
N PHE A 228 -10.40 8.94 -1.63
CA PHE A 228 -11.06 9.98 -0.87
C PHE A 228 -12.57 9.97 -1.10
N VAL A 229 -13.33 10.30 -0.06
CA VAL A 229 -14.73 10.69 -0.09
C VAL A 229 -14.82 12.06 0.55
N LEU A 230 -15.15 13.07 -0.23
CA LEU A 230 -14.96 14.48 0.09
C LEU A 230 -16.33 15.16 0.22
N ASP A 231 -16.52 15.95 1.27
CA ASP A 231 -17.56 16.97 1.27
C ASP A 231 -17.17 18.12 0.33
N LEU A 232 -18.09 19.04 0.07
CA LEU A 232 -17.91 20.18 -0.83
C LEU A 232 -17.81 21.50 -0.06
N ASP A 233 -18.92 21.95 0.51
CA ASP A 233 -19.05 23.24 1.20
C ASP A 233 -18.11 23.32 2.42
N ASN A 234 -17.33 24.39 2.53
CA ASN A 234 -16.26 24.58 3.52
C ASN A 234 -15.17 23.48 3.56
N THR A 235 -15.20 22.56 2.60
CA THR A 235 -14.19 21.50 2.43
C THR A 235 -13.39 21.70 1.14
N LEU A 236 -14.03 21.81 -0.02
CA LEU A 236 -13.35 22.10 -1.31
C LEU A 236 -13.38 23.57 -1.70
N TRP A 237 -14.27 24.34 -1.14
CA TRP A 237 -14.37 25.80 -1.26
C TRP A 237 -14.94 26.40 0.03
N GLY A 238 -14.75 27.68 0.26
CA GLY A 238 -15.37 28.40 1.36
C GLY A 238 -16.79 28.82 1.02
N GLY A 239 -17.69 28.77 2.02
CA GLY A 239 -19.11 29.07 1.85
C GLY A 239 -19.96 27.87 1.48
N VAL A 240 -21.26 28.11 1.29
CA VAL A 240 -22.29 27.13 0.97
C VAL A 240 -22.88 27.48 -0.40
N VAL A 241 -22.59 26.67 -1.41
CA VAL A 241 -22.98 26.99 -2.80
C VAL A 241 -24.48 27.15 -3.01
N GLY A 242 -25.28 26.45 -2.20
CA GLY A 242 -26.74 26.57 -2.25
C GLY A 242 -27.28 27.92 -1.73
N ASP A 243 -26.57 28.55 -0.79
CA ASP A 243 -26.96 29.81 -0.16
C ASP A 243 -26.25 31.01 -0.81
N ASP A 244 -24.94 30.87 -1.06
CA ASP A 244 -24.08 31.95 -1.55
C ASP A 244 -24.07 32.05 -3.09
N GLY A 245 -24.55 31.03 -3.78
CA GLY A 245 -24.44 30.89 -5.23
C GLY A 245 -23.00 30.60 -5.69
N VAL A 246 -22.85 30.27 -6.97
CA VAL A 246 -21.53 29.91 -7.55
C VAL A 246 -20.54 31.06 -7.48
N GLU A 247 -20.98 32.31 -7.69
CA GLU A 247 -20.13 33.51 -7.64
C GLU A 247 -19.77 33.91 -6.20
N GLY A 248 -20.50 33.39 -5.18
CA GLY A 248 -20.28 33.72 -3.77
C GLY A 248 -19.37 32.74 -3.04
N ILE A 249 -19.08 31.57 -3.61
CA ILE A 249 -18.14 30.62 -2.99
C ILE A 249 -16.70 31.12 -3.09
N GLU A 250 -15.90 30.81 -2.06
CA GLU A 250 -14.53 31.31 -1.93
C GLU A 250 -13.54 30.25 -2.46
N ILE A 251 -13.07 30.46 -3.69
CA ILE A 251 -12.12 29.59 -4.40
C ILE A 251 -11.29 30.43 -5.38
N GLY A 252 -10.08 29.97 -5.74
CA GLY A 252 -9.20 30.66 -6.70
C GLY A 252 -8.16 31.55 -6.03
N HIS A 253 -7.67 32.57 -6.72
CA HIS A 253 -6.50 33.36 -6.30
C HIS A 253 -6.86 34.75 -5.78
N GLU A 254 -8.13 35.13 -5.78
CA GLU A 254 -8.56 36.50 -5.45
C GLU A 254 -8.50 36.79 -3.95
N THR A 255 -8.74 35.78 -3.11
CA THR A 255 -8.67 35.90 -1.65
C THR A 255 -7.65 34.94 -1.05
N SER A 256 -7.16 35.23 0.16
CA SER A 256 -6.23 34.33 0.87
C SER A 256 -6.86 32.97 1.15
N MET A 257 -8.14 32.94 1.52
CA MET A 257 -8.84 31.67 1.79
C MET A 257 -9.12 30.90 0.51
N GLY A 258 -9.51 31.57 -0.58
CA GLY A 258 -9.65 30.97 -1.89
C GLY A 258 -8.37 30.28 -2.35
N GLN A 259 -7.21 30.89 -2.10
CA GLN A 259 -5.91 30.26 -2.39
C GLN A 259 -5.69 28.99 -1.56
N VAL A 260 -6.02 28.98 -0.27
CA VAL A 260 -5.89 27.78 0.59
C VAL A 260 -6.75 26.63 0.09
N PHE A 261 -8.01 26.89 -0.29
CA PHE A 261 -8.87 25.88 -0.89
C PHE A 261 -8.33 25.39 -2.24
N SER A 262 -7.78 26.29 -3.04
CA SER A 262 -7.17 25.93 -4.34
C SER A 262 -5.93 25.03 -4.16
N GLU A 263 -5.09 25.30 -3.14
CA GLU A 263 -3.96 24.44 -2.79
C GLU A 263 -4.45 23.04 -2.34
N PHE A 264 -5.52 22.98 -1.55
CA PHE A 264 -6.10 21.70 -1.15
C PHE A 264 -6.65 20.91 -2.34
N GLN A 265 -7.37 21.57 -3.26
CA GLN A 265 -7.82 20.92 -4.49
C GLN A 265 -6.64 20.42 -5.34
N LYS A 266 -5.54 21.20 -5.41
CA LYS A 266 -4.32 20.77 -6.10
C LYS A 266 -3.69 19.54 -5.46
N TYR A 267 -3.59 19.50 -4.13
CA TYR A 267 -3.12 18.34 -3.37
C TYR A 267 -3.94 17.07 -3.68
N LEU A 268 -5.26 17.19 -3.76
CA LEU A 268 -6.16 16.08 -4.14
C LEU A 268 -5.95 15.64 -5.59
N LEU A 269 -5.77 16.60 -6.51
CA LEU A 269 -5.49 16.32 -7.92
C LEU A 269 -4.16 15.59 -8.09
N ASP A 270 -3.12 15.96 -7.33
CA ASP A 270 -1.84 15.28 -7.35
C ASP A 270 -1.97 13.84 -6.83
N HIS A 271 -2.76 13.60 -5.79
CA HIS A 271 -3.09 12.24 -5.34
C HIS A 271 -3.83 11.42 -6.40
N LYS A 272 -4.74 12.05 -7.16
CA LYS A 272 -5.41 11.39 -8.28
C LYS A 272 -4.42 10.90 -9.33
N GLN A 273 -3.34 11.65 -9.62
CA GLN A 273 -2.28 11.21 -10.54
C GLN A 273 -1.52 9.97 -10.03
N LEU A 274 -1.45 9.76 -8.72
CA LEU A 274 -0.94 8.53 -8.10
C LEU A 274 -1.97 7.38 -8.10
N GLY A 275 -3.14 7.59 -8.70
CA GLY A 275 -4.21 6.61 -8.79
C GLY A 275 -5.13 6.56 -7.56
N VAL A 276 -5.12 7.57 -6.70
CA VAL A 276 -6.11 7.72 -5.64
C VAL A 276 -7.43 8.18 -6.26
N MET A 277 -8.51 7.48 -5.99
CA MET A 277 -9.83 7.84 -6.51
C MET A 277 -10.43 8.98 -5.69
N LEU A 278 -11.04 9.94 -6.36
CA LEU A 278 -11.79 11.03 -5.73
C LEU A 278 -13.28 10.77 -5.87
N ASN A 279 -14.05 10.98 -4.80
CA ASN A 279 -15.49 10.85 -4.78
C ASN A 279 -16.08 11.97 -3.92
N VAL A 280 -17.30 12.39 -4.24
CA VAL A 280 -18.04 13.41 -3.50
C VAL A 280 -19.13 12.76 -2.65
N CYS A 281 -19.27 13.23 -1.40
CA CYS A 281 -20.38 12.95 -0.50
C CYS A 281 -20.80 14.23 0.22
N SER A 282 -21.78 14.95 -0.32
CA SER A 282 -22.21 16.24 0.20
C SER A 282 -23.73 16.30 0.41
N LYS A 283 -24.17 16.98 1.46
CA LYS A 283 -25.57 17.36 1.68
C LYS A 283 -25.87 18.62 0.88
N ASN A 284 -26.21 18.44 -0.37
CA ASN A 284 -26.46 19.52 -1.32
C ASN A 284 -27.39 19.04 -2.44
N ASP A 285 -28.01 19.95 -3.17
CA ASP A 285 -28.65 19.62 -4.42
C ASP A 285 -27.61 19.30 -5.48
N HIS A 286 -27.85 18.27 -6.28
CA HIS A 286 -26.89 17.79 -7.26
C HIS A 286 -26.48 18.88 -8.26
N GLU A 287 -27.44 19.69 -8.71
CA GLU A 287 -27.20 20.78 -9.66
C GLU A 287 -26.26 21.85 -9.08
N ASN A 288 -26.47 22.23 -7.81
CA ASN A 288 -25.61 23.19 -7.11
C ASN A 288 -24.19 22.63 -6.92
N ALA A 289 -24.06 21.36 -6.53
CA ALA A 289 -22.77 20.70 -6.41
C ALA A 289 -21.97 20.70 -7.73
N ILE A 290 -22.64 20.36 -8.84
CA ILE A 290 -22.04 20.39 -10.18
C ILE A 290 -21.70 21.82 -10.60
N ALA A 291 -22.54 22.79 -10.30
CA ALA A 291 -22.28 24.19 -10.62
C ALA A 291 -21.05 24.72 -9.85
N GLY A 292 -20.92 24.42 -8.55
CA GLY A 292 -19.74 24.76 -7.75
C GLY A 292 -18.45 24.11 -8.28
N LEU A 293 -18.49 22.82 -8.64
CA LEU A 293 -17.34 22.13 -9.26
C LEU A 293 -16.98 22.69 -10.65
N ASN A 294 -17.94 23.30 -11.36
CA ASN A 294 -17.68 23.96 -12.63
C ASN A 294 -17.24 25.41 -12.49
N HIS A 295 -17.13 25.95 -11.26
CA HIS A 295 -16.61 27.30 -11.05
C HIS A 295 -15.31 27.51 -11.84
N PRO A 296 -15.13 28.66 -12.58
CA PRO A 296 -13.96 28.87 -13.44
C PRO A 296 -12.62 28.72 -12.71
N ALA A 297 -12.54 29.17 -11.47
CA ALA A 297 -11.32 29.09 -10.64
C ALA A 297 -11.11 27.74 -9.92
N ALA A 298 -12.07 26.80 -9.96
CA ALA A 298 -11.90 25.50 -9.34
C ALA A 298 -10.84 24.67 -10.08
N THR A 299 -9.92 24.08 -9.34
CA THR A 299 -8.88 23.16 -9.86
C THR A 299 -9.48 21.80 -10.19
N LEU A 300 -10.31 21.27 -9.29
CA LEU A 300 -11.05 20.02 -9.51
C LEU A 300 -12.35 20.28 -10.26
N LYS A 301 -12.62 19.44 -11.26
CA LYS A 301 -13.83 19.49 -12.10
C LYS A 301 -14.67 18.23 -11.87
N PRO A 302 -15.96 18.21 -12.25
CA PRO A 302 -16.81 17.02 -12.10
C PRO A 302 -16.15 15.74 -12.63
N ASP A 303 -15.43 15.83 -13.76
CA ASP A 303 -14.72 14.70 -14.38
C ASP A 303 -13.52 14.19 -13.56
N ASP A 304 -13.10 14.87 -12.52
CA ASP A 304 -12.04 14.37 -11.63
C ASP A 304 -12.55 13.34 -10.64
N PHE A 305 -13.85 13.27 -10.44
CA PHE A 305 -14.49 12.36 -9.51
C PHE A 305 -15.02 11.11 -10.22
N ILE A 306 -14.96 9.96 -9.49
CA ILE A 306 -15.53 8.70 -9.98
C ILE A 306 -17.03 8.67 -9.69
N ILE A 307 -17.43 9.05 -8.46
CA ILE A 307 -18.81 9.08 -7.99
C ILE A 307 -19.07 10.42 -7.32
N ILE A 308 -20.21 11.03 -7.66
CA ILE A 308 -20.70 12.25 -7.02
C ILE A 308 -22.06 11.95 -6.37
N LYS A 309 -22.10 11.90 -5.03
CA LYS A 309 -23.31 11.80 -4.21
C LYS A 309 -23.59 13.14 -3.55
N ALA A 310 -24.32 13.99 -4.24
CA ALA A 310 -24.86 15.24 -3.70
C ALA A 310 -26.37 15.07 -3.55
N ASN A 311 -26.81 14.87 -2.33
CA ASN A 311 -28.20 14.67 -1.95
C ASN A 311 -28.38 14.87 -0.44
N TRP A 312 -29.62 14.84 0.06
CA TRP A 312 -29.96 15.09 1.46
C TRP A 312 -30.03 13.83 2.35
N LEU A 313 -29.56 12.67 1.84
CA LEU A 313 -29.40 11.45 2.65
C LEU A 313 -28.24 11.61 3.66
N ASN A 314 -28.22 10.73 4.66
CA ASN A 314 -27.13 10.70 5.62
C ASN A 314 -25.80 10.38 4.93
N LYS A 315 -24.71 11.04 5.37
CA LYS A 315 -23.39 10.86 4.74
C LYS A 315 -22.85 9.43 4.92
N ASP A 316 -23.11 8.77 6.05
CA ASP A 316 -22.74 7.38 6.28
C ASP A 316 -23.41 6.41 5.27
N GLU A 317 -24.70 6.63 4.95
CA GLU A 317 -25.41 5.85 3.93
C GLU A 317 -24.79 6.07 2.53
N ASN A 318 -24.53 7.32 2.16
CA ASN A 318 -23.90 7.68 0.88
C ASN A 318 -22.46 7.11 0.77
N VAL A 319 -21.67 7.16 1.84
CA VAL A 319 -20.33 6.56 1.89
C VAL A 319 -20.40 5.05 1.68
N MET A 320 -21.34 4.37 2.30
CA MET A 320 -21.56 2.93 2.10
C MET A 320 -22.03 2.61 0.67
N GLN A 321 -22.81 3.49 0.04
CA GLN A 321 -23.17 3.35 -1.38
C GLN A 321 -21.97 3.52 -2.29
N ILE A 322 -21.14 4.56 -2.07
CA ILE A 322 -19.89 4.78 -2.80
C ILE A 322 -18.98 3.55 -2.70
N ALA A 323 -18.79 2.99 -1.51
CA ALA A 323 -18.00 1.77 -1.32
C ALA A 323 -18.53 0.60 -2.14
N ARG A 324 -19.85 0.40 -2.18
CA ARG A 324 -20.52 -0.66 -2.97
C ARG A 324 -20.37 -0.43 -4.47
N GLU A 325 -20.60 0.78 -4.96
CA GLU A 325 -20.47 1.12 -6.38
C GLU A 325 -19.03 1.00 -6.88
N LEU A 326 -18.05 1.37 -6.04
CA LEU A 326 -16.64 1.14 -6.32
C LEU A 326 -16.21 -0.33 -6.13
N ASN A 327 -17.08 -1.17 -5.58
CA ASN A 327 -16.75 -2.56 -5.22
C ASN A 327 -15.48 -2.68 -4.36
N ILE A 328 -15.35 -1.80 -3.36
CA ILE A 328 -14.26 -1.81 -2.37
C ILE A 328 -14.83 -1.78 -0.94
N LEU A 329 -14.04 -2.25 0.01
CA LEU A 329 -14.44 -2.19 1.41
C LEU A 329 -14.30 -0.75 1.95
N PRO A 330 -15.16 -0.33 2.90
CA PRO A 330 -15.09 0.98 3.54
C PRO A 330 -13.73 1.27 4.18
N ASP A 331 -13.01 0.25 4.63
CA ASP A 331 -11.66 0.38 5.18
C ASP A 331 -10.60 0.85 4.16
N SER A 332 -10.97 0.94 2.88
CA SER A 332 -10.14 1.52 1.81
C SER A 332 -10.39 3.01 1.57
N LEU A 333 -11.33 3.61 2.29
CA LEU A 333 -11.76 5.00 2.12
C LEU A 333 -11.15 5.93 3.17
N VAL A 334 -11.00 7.21 2.79
CA VAL A 334 -10.72 8.34 3.68
C VAL A 334 -11.84 9.35 3.48
N PHE A 335 -12.62 9.60 4.52
CA PHE A 335 -13.71 10.58 4.52
C PHE A 335 -13.21 11.91 5.08
N VAL A 336 -13.38 12.98 4.31
CA VAL A 336 -12.93 14.34 4.65
C VAL A 336 -14.12 15.27 4.62
N ASP A 337 -14.35 15.97 5.72
CA ASP A 337 -15.51 16.83 5.96
C ASP A 337 -15.15 17.87 7.02
N ASP A 338 -15.51 19.13 6.83
CA ASP A 338 -15.24 20.20 7.80
C ASP A 338 -16.08 20.06 9.08
N ASN A 339 -17.31 19.51 8.96
CA ASN A 339 -18.25 19.38 10.05
C ASN A 339 -17.90 18.21 10.99
N PRO A 340 -17.55 18.48 12.26
CA PRO A 340 -17.20 17.43 13.22
C PRO A 340 -18.35 16.48 13.54
N ALA A 341 -19.61 16.93 13.43
CA ALA A 341 -20.78 16.06 13.65
C ALA A 341 -20.91 15.01 12.54
N GLU A 342 -20.74 15.41 11.26
CA GLU A 342 -20.77 14.48 10.14
C GLU A 342 -19.58 13.50 10.20
N ARG A 343 -18.38 13.98 10.56
CA ARG A 343 -17.23 13.09 10.81
C ARG A 343 -17.51 12.10 11.93
N GLY A 344 -18.20 12.52 13.00
CA GLY A 344 -18.60 11.64 14.11
C GLY A 344 -19.56 10.53 13.65
N ILE A 345 -20.60 10.88 12.93
CA ILE A 345 -21.61 9.95 12.39
C ILE A 345 -20.94 8.90 11.48
N VAL A 346 -20.13 9.35 10.53
CA VAL A 346 -19.45 8.44 9.58
C VAL A 346 -18.45 7.53 10.31
N ARG A 347 -17.72 8.05 11.31
CA ARG A 347 -16.75 7.26 12.09
C ARG A 347 -17.45 6.14 12.90
N GLU A 348 -18.62 6.39 13.44
CA GLU A 348 -19.37 5.42 14.23
C GLU A 348 -20.08 4.38 13.36
N ASN A 349 -20.69 4.81 12.24
CA ASN A 349 -21.58 3.97 11.45
C ASN A 349 -20.89 3.24 10.29
N VAL A 350 -19.68 3.67 9.86
CA VAL A 350 -18.96 3.07 8.73
C VAL A 350 -17.68 2.36 9.23
N PRO A 351 -17.74 1.05 9.47
CA PRO A 351 -16.64 0.32 10.08
C PRO A 351 -15.35 0.35 9.24
N GLY A 352 -14.25 0.80 9.84
CA GLY A 352 -12.91 0.76 9.26
C GLY A 352 -12.55 1.92 8.34
N ILE A 353 -13.49 2.82 8.04
CA ILE A 353 -13.20 4.06 7.31
C ILE A 353 -12.18 4.92 8.09
N ALA A 354 -11.29 5.59 7.36
CA ALA A 354 -10.46 6.63 7.98
C ALA A 354 -11.20 7.97 7.94
N VAL A 355 -11.26 8.62 9.10
CA VAL A 355 -11.89 9.94 9.25
C VAL A 355 -10.89 10.85 9.98
N PRO A 356 -9.99 11.55 9.25
CA PRO A 356 -9.00 12.42 9.87
C PRO A 356 -9.64 13.62 10.58
N GLU A 357 -8.98 14.10 11.63
CA GLU A 357 -9.27 15.41 12.19
C GLU A 357 -8.50 16.44 11.36
N ILE A 358 -9.21 17.20 10.53
CA ILE A 358 -8.59 18.09 9.55
C ILE A 358 -8.25 19.47 10.10
N GLY A 359 -8.85 19.90 11.23
CA GLY A 359 -8.59 21.17 11.86
C GLY A 359 -9.14 22.36 11.06
N LYS A 360 -8.37 23.44 10.97
CA LYS A 360 -8.69 24.59 10.13
C LYS A 360 -8.27 24.32 8.70
N VAL A 361 -8.84 25.05 7.73
CA VAL A 361 -8.62 24.79 6.30
C VAL A 361 -7.14 24.86 5.89
N GLU A 362 -6.38 25.78 6.45
CA GLU A 362 -4.95 25.89 6.20
C GLU A 362 -4.12 24.71 6.74
N GLN A 363 -4.73 23.83 7.52
CA GLN A 363 -4.11 22.63 8.10
C GLN A 363 -4.57 21.32 7.42
N TYR A 364 -5.55 21.37 6.50
CA TYR A 364 -6.13 20.19 5.87
C TYR A 364 -5.06 19.30 5.26
N ILE A 365 -4.21 19.86 4.42
CA ILE A 365 -3.13 19.13 3.75
C ILE A 365 -2.23 18.46 4.79
N THR A 366 -1.69 19.24 5.73
CA THR A 366 -0.76 18.72 6.73
C THR A 366 -1.38 17.61 7.58
N ASN A 367 -2.62 17.82 8.04
CA ASN A 367 -3.29 16.87 8.91
C ASN A 367 -3.69 15.57 8.18
N ILE A 368 -3.98 15.63 6.88
CA ILE A 368 -4.25 14.44 6.06
C ILE A 368 -2.95 13.72 5.72
N ASP A 369 -1.95 14.45 5.25
CA ASP A 369 -0.66 13.92 4.80
C ASP A 369 0.09 13.17 5.91
N ARG A 370 0.16 13.74 7.11
CA ARG A 370 0.87 13.12 8.25
C ARG A 370 0.30 11.78 8.71
N ASN A 371 -0.91 11.44 8.29
CA ASN A 371 -1.48 10.11 8.56
C ASN A 371 -0.96 9.02 7.60
N GLY A 372 -0.31 9.38 6.48
CA GLY A 372 0.26 8.43 5.52
C GLY A 372 -0.75 7.45 4.94
N TYR A 373 -1.99 7.88 4.70
CA TYR A 373 -3.05 7.00 4.18
C TYR A 373 -2.72 6.36 2.84
N PHE A 374 -1.96 7.09 2.01
CA PHE A 374 -1.63 6.73 0.64
C PHE A 374 -0.12 6.57 0.44
N GLU A 375 0.60 6.11 1.47
CA GLU A 375 2.04 5.86 1.42
C GLU A 375 2.44 5.06 0.18
N VAL A 376 3.44 5.53 -0.57
CA VAL A 376 3.87 4.89 -1.83
C VAL A 376 5.20 4.19 -1.64
N THR A 377 5.16 2.87 -1.58
CA THR A 377 6.38 2.01 -1.62
C THR A 377 6.63 1.44 -3.00
N ASN A 378 5.61 1.44 -3.86
CA ASN A 378 5.69 1.01 -5.24
C ASN A 378 4.55 1.62 -6.05
N LEU A 379 4.85 2.17 -7.22
CA LEU A 379 3.89 2.78 -8.14
C LEU A 379 3.94 2.04 -9.48
N SER A 380 2.95 1.20 -9.74
CA SER A 380 2.81 0.51 -11.03
C SER A 380 1.99 1.32 -12.03
N GLU A 381 2.13 1.02 -13.32
CA GLU A 381 1.25 1.60 -14.35
C GLU A 381 -0.25 1.35 -14.07
N ASP A 382 -0.58 0.17 -13.54
CA ASP A 382 -1.94 -0.17 -13.13
C ASP A 382 -2.45 0.69 -11.96
N ASP A 383 -1.54 1.16 -11.08
CA ASP A 383 -1.92 2.08 -10.01
C ASP A 383 -2.23 3.46 -10.60
N ILE A 384 -1.43 3.96 -11.52
CA ILE A 384 -1.63 5.24 -12.22
C ILE A 384 -2.95 5.22 -13.00
N LYS A 385 -3.21 4.15 -13.77
CA LYS A 385 -4.44 3.98 -14.58
C LYS A 385 -5.69 3.64 -13.78
N ARG A 386 -5.60 3.53 -12.44
CA ARG A 386 -6.74 3.09 -11.60
C ARG A 386 -7.99 3.93 -11.80
N ASN A 387 -7.87 5.24 -11.86
CA ASN A 387 -9.02 6.14 -12.06
C ASN A 387 -9.76 5.86 -13.37
N GLU A 388 -9.04 5.66 -14.46
CA GLU A 388 -9.62 5.30 -15.76
C GLU A 388 -10.36 3.96 -15.71
N MET A 389 -9.75 2.96 -15.06
CA MET A 389 -10.36 1.63 -14.89
C MET A 389 -11.65 1.69 -14.09
N TYR A 390 -11.72 2.52 -13.03
CA TYR A 390 -12.94 2.65 -12.22
C TYR A 390 -14.02 3.47 -12.93
N LYS A 391 -13.67 4.51 -13.71
CA LYS A 391 -14.61 5.19 -14.59
C LYS A 391 -15.20 4.23 -15.63
N ALA A 392 -14.37 3.40 -16.25
CA ALA A 392 -14.82 2.36 -17.16
C ALA A 392 -15.78 1.37 -16.46
N ASN A 393 -15.59 1.08 -15.17
CA ASN A 393 -16.53 0.24 -14.40
C ASN A 393 -17.90 0.91 -14.21
N VAL A 394 -17.94 2.21 -13.99
CA VAL A 394 -19.20 2.96 -13.92
C VAL A 394 -19.95 2.87 -15.26
N GLU A 395 -19.26 3.01 -16.38
CA GLU A 395 -19.87 2.87 -17.70
C GLU A 395 -20.35 1.42 -17.97
N ARG A 396 -19.60 0.40 -17.50
CA ARG A 396 -20.02 -0.99 -17.58
C ARG A 396 -21.29 -1.26 -16.78
N ALA A 397 -21.41 -0.68 -15.57
CA ALA A 397 -22.60 -0.82 -14.74
C ALA A 397 -23.83 -0.17 -15.38
N LYS A 398 -23.66 0.99 -16.02
CA LYS A 398 -24.73 1.61 -16.81
C LYS A 398 -25.15 0.71 -17.97
N LEU A 399 -24.18 0.14 -18.70
CA LEU A 399 -24.47 -0.77 -19.81
C LEU A 399 -25.17 -2.05 -19.32
N GLU A 400 -24.70 -2.65 -18.22
CA GLU A 400 -25.30 -3.85 -17.61
C GLU A 400 -26.79 -3.65 -17.35
N SER A 401 -27.19 -2.49 -16.82
CA SER A 401 -28.58 -2.16 -16.53
C SER A 401 -29.51 -2.13 -17.75
N THR A 402 -28.96 -2.11 -18.97
CA THR A 402 -29.75 -2.13 -20.23
C THR A 402 -30.01 -3.56 -20.74
N PHE A 403 -29.38 -4.58 -20.15
CA PHE A 403 -29.55 -5.97 -20.56
C PHE A 403 -30.48 -6.73 -19.59
N THR A 404 -31.31 -7.60 -20.14
CA THR A 404 -32.14 -8.53 -19.35
C THR A 404 -31.44 -9.86 -19.08
N ASN A 405 -30.45 -10.23 -19.92
CA ASN A 405 -29.65 -11.46 -19.79
C ASN A 405 -28.20 -11.09 -19.51
N TYR A 406 -27.65 -11.64 -18.43
CA TYR A 406 -26.28 -11.35 -18.02
C TYR A 406 -25.23 -11.88 -18.98
N THR A 407 -25.46 -13.06 -19.58
CA THR A 407 -24.55 -13.63 -20.58
C THR A 407 -24.45 -12.76 -21.82
N ASP A 408 -25.58 -12.20 -22.30
CA ASP A 408 -25.61 -11.30 -23.44
C ASP A 408 -24.84 -9.99 -23.14
N TYR A 409 -24.96 -9.49 -21.90
CA TYR A 409 -24.14 -8.37 -21.44
C TYR A 409 -22.65 -8.72 -21.49
N LEU A 410 -22.22 -9.87 -20.93
CA LEU A 410 -20.81 -10.30 -20.97
C LEU A 410 -20.27 -10.43 -22.39
N LEU A 411 -21.04 -11.04 -23.29
CA LEU A 411 -20.67 -11.15 -24.71
C LEU A 411 -20.53 -9.76 -25.37
N SER A 412 -21.38 -8.80 -25.00
CA SER A 412 -21.32 -7.43 -25.52
C SER A 412 -20.05 -6.67 -25.14
N LEU A 413 -19.33 -7.13 -24.10
CA LEU A 413 -18.06 -6.53 -23.66
C LEU A 413 -16.88 -6.87 -24.58
N ASN A 414 -16.99 -7.90 -25.43
CA ASN A 414 -15.93 -8.37 -26.33
C ASN A 414 -14.61 -8.63 -25.59
N MET A 415 -14.69 -9.42 -24.52
CA MET A 415 -13.56 -9.64 -23.62
C MET A 415 -12.47 -10.53 -24.24
N THR A 416 -11.22 -10.12 -24.09
CA THR A 416 -10.03 -10.90 -24.46
C THR A 416 -9.14 -11.07 -23.22
N ALA A 417 -8.73 -12.29 -22.93
CA ALA A 417 -7.80 -12.57 -21.85
C ALA A 417 -6.46 -13.12 -22.37
N VAL A 418 -5.38 -12.67 -21.75
CA VAL A 418 -4.05 -13.26 -21.89
C VAL A 418 -3.74 -14.02 -20.60
N ILE A 419 -3.63 -15.36 -20.69
CA ILE A 419 -3.32 -16.23 -19.54
C ILE A 419 -2.00 -16.93 -19.82
N LYS A 420 -0.97 -16.68 -18.98
CA LYS A 420 0.40 -17.15 -19.18
C LYS A 420 1.04 -17.57 -17.86
N ASP A 421 2.16 -18.30 -17.97
CA ASP A 421 3.08 -18.54 -16.84
C ASP A 421 3.71 -17.22 -16.38
N PHE A 422 4.22 -17.18 -15.15
CA PHE A 422 4.89 -16.00 -14.62
C PHE A 422 6.08 -15.62 -15.49
N ASP A 423 6.32 -14.32 -15.61
CA ASP A 423 7.43 -13.73 -16.33
C ASP A 423 8.01 -12.51 -15.58
N ASP A 424 9.25 -12.14 -15.93
CA ASP A 424 9.97 -11.02 -15.29
C ASP A 424 9.27 -9.67 -15.44
N VAL A 425 8.46 -9.51 -16.49
CA VAL A 425 7.76 -8.25 -16.77
C VAL A 425 6.67 -7.99 -15.74
N TYR A 426 5.94 -9.04 -15.34
CA TYR A 426 4.78 -8.92 -14.46
C TYR A 426 5.01 -9.44 -13.03
N ILE A 427 6.18 -10.03 -12.71
CA ILE A 427 6.43 -10.65 -11.40
C ILE A 427 6.23 -9.68 -10.24
N GLN A 428 6.64 -8.42 -10.40
CA GLN A 428 6.40 -7.37 -9.42
C GLN A 428 4.91 -7.09 -9.21
N ARG A 429 4.15 -7.04 -10.30
CA ARG A 429 2.70 -6.82 -10.25
C ARG A 429 1.97 -8.02 -9.65
N ILE A 430 2.42 -9.24 -9.95
CA ILE A 430 1.91 -10.49 -9.38
C ILE A 430 2.09 -10.45 -7.85
N ALA A 431 3.31 -10.18 -7.36
CA ALA A 431 3.58 -10.04 -5.93
C ALA A 431 2.72 -8.96 -5.26
N GLN A 432 2.56 -7.81 -5.91
CA GLN A 432 1.66 -6.74 -5.44
C GLN A 432 0.21 -7.19 -5.28
N LEU A 433 -0.31 -7.97 -6.24
CA LEU A 433 -1.70 -8.45 -6.18
C LEU A 433 -1.93 -9.37 -5.00
N THR A 434 -0.94 -10.20 -4.61
CA THR A 434 -1.06 -11.06 -3.42
C THR A 434 -1.25 -10.24 -2.14
N ASN A 435 -0.67 -9.06 -2.08
CA ASN A 435 -0.76 -8.15 -0.94
C ASN A 435 -2.00 -7.25 -0.99
N LYS A 436 -2.43 -6.81 -2.19
CA LYS A 436 -3.54 -5.87 -2.37
C LYS A 436 -4.93 -6.53 -2.48
N SER A 437 -5.02 -7.85 -2.77
CA SER A 437 -6.29 -8.57 -2.93
C SER A 437 -6.75 -9.19 -1.61
N ASN A 438 -7.89 -8.76 -1.10
CA ASN A 438 -8.43 -9.21 0.19
C ASN A 438 -9.81 -9.88 0.07
N GLN A 439 -10.65 -9.40 -0.85
CA GLN A 439 -12.02 -9.89 -1.00
C GLN A 439 -12.06 -11.20 -1.81
N PHE A 440 -11.35 -11.21 -2.94
CA PHE A 440 -11.19 -12.40 -3.75
C PHE A 440 -9.74 -12.91 -3.58
N ASN A 441 -9.50 -13.60 -2.50
CA ASN A 441 -8.27 -14.32 -2.21
C ASN A 441 -8.61 -15.53 -1.32
N LEU A 442 -8.50 -16.71 -1.87
CA LEU A 442 -9.00 -17.94 -1.27
C LEU A 442 -8.19 -18.40 -0.06
N THR A 443 -6.87 -18.21 -0.08
CA THR A 443 -5.96 -18.66 0.98
C THR A 443 -5.33 -17.52 1.76
N THR A 444 -5.50 -16.28 1.27
CA THR A 444 -4.92 -15.05 1.84
C THR A 444 -3.39 -15.07 2.02
N LYS A 445 -2.70 -16.02 1.37
CA LYS A 445 -1.23 -16.03 1.31
C LYS A 445 -0.73 -14.75 0.65
N ARG A 446 0.36 -14.23 1.17
CA ARG A 446 1.01 -13.01 0.69
C ARG A 446 2.47 -13.31 0.42
N PHE A 447 2.97 -12.73 -0.63
CA PHE A 447 4.32 -12.97 -1.09
C PHE A 447 5.04 -11.64 -1.34
N THR A 448 6.29 -11.58 -0.98
CA THR A 448 7.23 -10.57 -1.44
C THR A 448 7.60 -10.84 -2.90
N GLN A 449 8.21 -9.87 -3.56
CA GLN A 449 8.69 -10.08 -4.93
C GLN A 449 9.75 -11.19 -4.98
N ALA A 450 10.68 -11.21 -4.04
CA ALA A 450 11.73 -12.24 -3.97
C ALA A 450 11.16 -13.66 -3.79
N GLU A 451 10.12 -13.82 -2.96
CA GLU A 451 9.43 -15.10 -2.81
C GLU A 451 8.73 -15.54 -4.12
N MET A 452 8.14 -14.59 -4.87
CA MET A 452 7.52 -14.89 -6.16
C MET A 452 8.56 -15.21 -7.23
N GLU A 453 9.72 -14.56 -7.23
CA GLU A 453 10.85 -14.90 -8.10
C GLU A 453 11.38 -16.31 -7.80
N ALA A 454 11.48 -16.69 -6.52
CA ALA A 454 11.84 -18.05 -6.11
C ALA A 454 10.81 -19.09 -6.57
N VAL A 455 9.51 -18.78 -6.43
CA VAL A 455 8.42 -19.63 -6.95
C VAL A 455 8.49 -19.74 -8.48
N MET A 456 8.81 -18.65 -9.18
CA MET A 456 8.96 -18.64 -10.64
C MET A 456 10.08 -19.56 -11.11
N ALA A 457 11.15 -19.68 -10.34
CA ALA A 457 12.28 -20.57 -10.62
C ALA A 457 12.06 -22.04 -10.19
N ASP A 458 10.97 -22.38 -9.53
CA ASP A 458 10.73 -23.70 -8.96
C ASP A 458 9.74 -24.52 -9.82
N ASP A 459 10.26 -25.56 -10.47
CA ASP A 459 9.49 -26.46 -11.35
C ASP A 459 8.40 -27.28 -10.63
N ARG A 460 8.36 -27.27 -9.29
CA ARG A 460 7.29 -27.91 -8.51
C ARG A 460 5.97 -27.16 -8.60
N TYR A 461 5.95 -25.95 -9.16
CA TYR A 461 4.75 -25.14 -9.24
C TYR A 461 4.18 -25.05 -10.66
N VAL A 462 2.85 -25.02 -10.74
CA VAL A 462 2.08 -24.53 -11.88
C VAL A 462 1.67 -23.10 -11.54
N ARG A 463 2.00 -22.15 -12.39
CA ARG A 463 1.87 -20.72 -12.13
C ARG A 463 1.16 -20.06 -13.30
N LEU A 464 0.10 -19.33 -13.03
CA LEU A 464 -0.62 -18.60 -14.07
C LEU A 464 -0.98 -17.20 -13.57
N TYR A 465 -0.76 -16.20 -14.41
CA TYR A 465 -1.39 -14.92 -14.28
C TYR A 465 -2.34 -14.67 -15.45
N GLY A 466 -3.36 -13.84 -15.21
CA GLY A 466 -4.33 -13.46 -16.24
C GLY A 466 -4.47 -11.94 -16.35
N LYS A 467 -4.43 -11.46 -17.60
CA LYS A 467 -4.82 -10.10 -17.99
C LYS A 467 -6.18 -10.14 -18.66
N LEU A 468 -6.96 -9.09 -18.53
CA LEU A 468 -8.26 -8.97 -19.16
C LEU A 468 -8.40 -7.60 -19.82
N GLU A 469 -8.76 -7.59 -21.10
CA GLU A 469 -9.12 -6.42 -21.87
C GLU A 469 -10.56 -6.55 -22.38
N ASP A 470 -11.29 -5.45 -22.43
CA ASP A 470 -12.61 -5.38 -23.05
C ASP A 470 -12.79 -4.07 -23.81
N LYS A 471 -13.97 -3.81 -24.41
CA LYS A 471 -14.23 -2.61 -25.19
C LYS A 471 -14.04 -1.28 -24.46
N TYR A 472 -13.94 -1.29 -23.12
CA TYR A 472 -13.68 -0.11 -22.30
C TYR A 472 -12.22 0.04 -21.90
N GLY A 473 -11.35 -0.92 -22.25
CA GLY A 473 -9.91 -0.84 -22.05
C GLY A 473 -9.26 -2.04 -21.35
N ASP A 474 -7.94 -1.95 -21.19
CA ASP A 474 -7.10 -2.94 -20.52
C ASP A 474 -7.23 -2.81 -18.99
N ASN A 475 -7.56 -3.90 -18.32
CA ASN A 475 -7.62 -3.98 -16.86
C ASN A 475 -6.27 -4.43 -16.24
N GLY A 476 -5.24 -4.68 -17.06
CA GLY A 476 -3.93 -5.15 -16.62
C GLY A 476 -3.94 -6.57 -16.06
N VAL A 477 -2.93 -6.90 -15.25
CA VAL A 477 -2.88 -8.19 -14.54
C VAL A 477 -3.89 -8.17 -13.40
N ILE A 478 -4.89 -9.07 -13.47
CA ILE A 478 -6.07 -9.05 -12.62
C ILE A 478 -6.26 -10.31 -11.79
N THR A 479 -5.64 -11.42 -12.16
CA THR A 479 -5.77 -12.70 -11.45
C THR A 479 -4.46 -13.47 -11.43
N VAL A 480 -4.26 -14.24 -10.37
CA VAL A 480 -3.07 -15.09 -10.16
C VAL A 480 -3.52 -16.42 -9.59
N VAL A 481 -3.00 -17.50 -10.14
CA VAL A 481 -3.16 -18.86 -9.61
C VAL A 481 -1.78 -19.49 -9.43
N LEU A 482 -1.56 -20.10 -8.27
CA LEU A 482 -0.35 -20.84 -7.93
C LEU A 482 -0.73 -22.19 -7.38
N GLY A 483 -0.28 -23.28 -8.04
CA GLY A 483 -0.50 -24.64 -7.60
C GLY A 483 0.82 -25.38 -7.39
N ARG A 484 0.98 -26.06 -6.24
CA ARG A 484 2.14 -26.92 -5.94
C ARG A 484 1.83 -28.36 -6.29
N LYS A 485 2.72 -28.98 -7.06
CA LYS A 485 2.59 -30.38 -7.49
C LYS A 485 3.02 -31.35 -6.38
N GLU A 486 2.20 -32.37 -6.15
CA GLU A 486 2.51 -33.48 -5.27
C GLU A 486 2.00 -34.77 -5.91
N GLY A 487 2.90 -35.54 -6.57
CA GLY A 487 2.52 -36.68 -7.38
C GLY A 487 1.59 -36.31 -8.55
N THR A 488 0.38 -36.84 -8.58
CA THR A 488 -0.65 -36.54 -9.58
C THR A 488 -1.67 -35.50 -9.12
N VAL A 489 -1.43 -34.86 -7.95
CA VAL A 489 -2.30 -33.85 -7.37
C VAL A 489 -1.65 -32.49 -7.48
N LEU A 490 -2.44 -31.46 -7.86
CA LEU A 490 -2.05 -30.05 -7.82
C LEU A 490 -2.78 -29.36 -6.68
N HIS A 491 -2.04 -28.92 -5.68
CA HIS A 491 -2.54 -28.17 -4.52
C HIS A 491 -2.58 -26.68 -4.86
N ILE A 492 -3.77 -26.11 -5.06
CA ILE A 492 -3.95 -24.69 -5.35
C ILE A 492 -3.68 -23.88 -4.08
N GLU A 493 -2.45 -23.41 -3.94
CA GLU A 493 -1.97 -22.68 -2.76
C GLU A 493 -2.36 -21.21 -2.78
N LEU A 494 -2.62 -20.66 -3.96
CA LEU A 494 -3.09 -19.28 -4.12
C LEU A 494 -4.04 -19.20 -5.32
N TRP A 495 -5.19 -18.59 -5.12
CA TRP A 495 -6.04 -18.08 -6.17
C TRP A 495 -6.63 -16.76 -5.73
N LEU A 496 -6.32 -15.73 -6.48
CA LEU A 496 -6.82 -14.38 -6.21
C LEU A 496 -7.26 -13.67 -7.49
N MET A 497 -8.13 -12.70 -7.31
CA MET A 497 -8.58 -11.81 -8.39
C MET A 497 -8.76 -10.38 -7.89
N SER A 498 -8.49 -9.42 -8.76
CA SER A 498 -8.76 -8.01 -8.51
C SER A 498 -10.25 -7.74 -8.40
N CYS A 499 -10.67 -6.95 -7.41
CA CYS A 499 -12.06 -6.53 -7.27
C CYS A 499 -12.62 -5.74 -8.49
N ARG A 500 -11.74 -5.21 -9.35
CA ARG A 500 -12.11 -4.45 -10.56
C ARG A 500 -12.82 -5.29 -11.62
N VAL A 501 -12.63 -6.60 -11.62
CA VAL A 501 -13.10 -7.51 -12.70
C VAL A 501 -13.99 -8.65 -12.21
N LEU A 502 -14.51 -8.53 -11.00
CA LEU A 502 -15.42 -9.53 -10.46
C LEU A 502 -16.68 -9.69 -11.34
N LYS A 503 -17.24 -10.88 -11.36
CA LYS A 503 -18.44 -11.24 -12.12
C LYS A 503 -18.27 -11.17 -13.66
N ARG A 504 -17.06 -11.32 -14.19
CA ARG A 504 -16.81 -11.32 -15.64
C ARG A 504 -16.40 -12.68 -16.19
N ASP A 505 -16.64 -13.75 -15.44
CA ASP A 505 -16.32 -15.15 -15.80
C ASP A 505 -14.82 -15.40 -16.06
N MET A 506 -13.94 -14.48 -15.61
CA MET A 506 -12.49 -14.66 -15.74
C MET A 506 -11.99 -15.88 -14.96
N GLU A 507 -12.66 -16.24 -13.87
CA GLU A 507 -12.41 -17.45 -13.09
C GLU A 507 -12.62 -18.73 -13.90
N LEU A 508 -13.58 -18.75 -14.83
CA LEU A 508 -13.83 -19.87 -15.72
C LEU A 508 -12.70 -20.04 -16.73
N ALA A 509 -12.27 -18.93 -17.34
CA ALA A 509 -11.14 -18.94 -18.27
C ALA A 509 -9.82 -19.34 -17.59
N MET A 510 -9.61 -18.90 -16.36
CA MET A 510 -8.44 -19.28 -15.56
C MET A 510 -8.47 -20.76 -15.19
N LEU A 511 -9.64 -21.31 -14.82
CA LEU A 511 -9.77 -22.74 -14.52
C LEU A 511 -9.48 -23.59 -15.76
N ASP A 512 -10.05 -23.26 -16.91
CA ASP A 512 -9.81 -23.98 -18.17
C ASP A 512 -8.31 -24.02 -18.50
N SER A 513 -7.63 -22.87 -18.38
CA SER A 513 -6.19 -22.78 -18.62
C SER A 513 -5.36 -23.54 -17.56
N LEU A 514 -5.78 -23.51 -16.29
CA LEU A 514 -5.12 -24.26 -15.22
C LEU A 514 -5.24 -25.78 -15.46
N VAL A 515 -6.43 -26.25 -15.83
CA VAL A 515 -6.66 -27.69 -16.14
C VAL A 515 -5.83 -28.11 -17.34
N GLU A 516 -5.77 -27.31 -18.40
CA GLU A 516 -4.94 -27.58 -19.56
C GLU A 516 -3.45 -27.75 -19.19
N GLN A 517 -2.92 -26.81 -18.40
CA GLN A 517 -1.52 -26.86 -17.95
C GLN A 517 -1.26 -28.03 -17.00
N ALA A 518 -2.20 -28.31 -16.09
CA ALA A 518 -2.11 -29.42 -15.16
C ALA A 518 -2.08 -30.80 -15.91
N LYS A 519 -2.96 -30.98 -16.90
CA LYS A 519 -2.98 -32.18 -17.74
C LYS A 519 -1.66 -32.42 -18.49
N LYS A 520 -1.06 -31.32 -19.06
CA LYS A 520 0.26 -31.39 -19.72
C LYS A 520 1.37 -31.87 -18.79
N GLN A 521 1.22 -31.67 -17.48
CA GLN A 521 2.19 -32.04 -16.45
C GLN A 521 1.82 -33.35 -15.71
N GLY A 522 0.85 -34.15 -16.24
CA GLY A 522 0.46 -35.45 -15.68
C GLY A 522 -0.37 -35.37 -14.40
N ILE A 523 -0.91 -34.22 -14.07
CA ILE A 523 -1.84 -34.04 -12.95
C ILE A 523 -3.21 -34.62 -13.30
N LYS A 524 -3.85 -35.28 -12.34
CA LYS A 524 -5.20 -35.87 -12.48
C LYS A 524 -6.23 -35.18 -11.60
N THR A 525 -5.79 -34.56 -10.50
CA THR A 525 -6.67 -33.99 -9.51
C THR A 525 -6.20 -32.58 -9.11
N LEU A 526 -7.11 -31.61 -9.07
CA LEU A 526 -6.89 -30.31 -8.47
C LEU A 526 -7.46 -30.30 -7.06
N LYS A 527 -6.67 -29.83 -6.07
CA LYS A 527 -7.11 -29.66 -4.68
C LYS A 527 -7.13 -28.19 -4.33
N GLY A 528 -8.31 -27.67 -3.98
CA GLY A 528 -8.55 -26.27 -3.65
C GLY A 528 -8.70 -26.07 -2.14
N TYR A 529 -8.24 -24.90 -1.64
CA TYR A 529 -8.31 -24.53 -0.24
C TYR A 529 -8.97 -23.16 -0.08
N TYR A 530 -9.92 -23.07 0.84
CA TYR A 530 -10.49 -21.82 1.27
C TYR A 530 -10.20 -21.62 2.76
N PHE A 531 -9.50 -20.53 3.10
CA PHE A 531 -9.25 -20.10 4.48
C PHE A 531 -10.06 -18.86 4.77
N LYS A 532 -11.03 -19.01 5.66
CA LYS A 532 -12.01 -17.97 5.99
C LYS A 532 -11.38 -16.77 6.64
N THR A 533 -11.72 -15.58 6.15
CA THR A 533 -11.43 -14.31 6.78
C THR A 533 -12.67 -13.41 6.78
N PRO A 534 -12.71 -12.34 7.60
CA PRO A 534 -13.82 -11.39 7.57
C PRO A 534 -14.01 -10.67 6.23
N LYS A 535 -13.00 -10.73 5.32
CA LYS A 535 -13.00 -9.98 4.06
C LYS A 535 -13.28 -10.83 2.83
N ASN A 536 -13.11 -12.17 2.90
CA ASN A 536 -13.21 -13.05 1.74
C ASN A 536 -14.46 -13.96 1.73
N SER A 537 -15.47 -13.63 2.53
CA SER A 537 -16.71 -14.42 2.60
C SER A 537 -17.39 -14.61 1.25
N MET A 538 -17.21 -13.68 0.31
CA MET A 538 -17.78 -13.76 -1.04
C MET A 538 -17.26 -14.95 -1.87
N VAL A 539 -16.09 -15.51 -1.52
CA VAL A 539 -15.47 -16.64 -2.24
C VAL A 539 -15.58 -17.97 -1.48
N ARG A 540 -16.41 -18.05 -0.43
CA ARG A 540 -16.59 -19.26 0.37
C ARG A 540 -16.99 -20.48 -0.46
N GLU A 541 -17.93 -20.32 -1.38
CA GLU A 541 -18.46 -21.39 -2.23
C GLU A 541 -17.86 -21.35 -3.67
N PHE A 542 -16.76 -20.63 -3.84
CA PHE A 542 -16.12 -20.42 -5.14
C PHE A 542 -15.78 -21.72 -5.85
N TYR A 543 -15.12 -22.65 -5.16
CA TYR A 543 -14.77 -23.94 -5.75
C TYR A 543 -16.00 -24.77 -6.10
N GLY A 544 -17.07 -24.73 -5.29
CA GLY A 544 -18.34 -25.39 -5.60
C GLY A 544 -18.97 -24.84 -6.87
N ALA A 545 -18.97 -23.52 -7.06
CA ALA A 545 -19.45 -22.90 -8.30
C ALA A 545 -18.63 -23.30 -9.53
N LEU A 546 -17.36 -23.60 -9.34
CA LEU A 546 -16.47 -24.13 -10.38
C LEU A 546 -16.59 -25.64 -10.60
N GLY A 547 -17.44 -26.35 -9.82
CA GLY A 547 -17.70 -27.78 -9.96
C GLY A 547 -16.74 -28.69 -9.19
N PHE A 548 -16.00 -28.12 -8.22
CA PHE A 548 -15.26 -28.94 -7.27
C PHE A 548 -16.22 -29.57 -6.24
N THR A 549 -15.85 -30.73 -5.74
CA THR A 549 -16.55 -31.40 -4.63
C THR A 549 -15.91 -30.98 -3.30
N LYS A 550 -16.72 -30.58 -2.31
CA LYS A 550 -16.24 -30.25 -0.96
C LYS A 550 -15.84 -31.53 -0.23
N ILE A 551 -14.58 -31.62 0.21
CA ILE A 551 -14.03 -32.81 0.90
C ILE A 551 -14.14 -32.64 2.41
N SER A 552 -13.85 -31.43 2.92
CA SER A 552 -13.93 -31.13 4.36
C SER A 552 -14.29 -29.68 4.61
N GLU A 553 -14.89 -29.42 5.77
CA GLU A 553 -15.09 -28.08 6.32
C GLU A 553 -14.81 -28.11 7.82
N GLN A 554 -13.95 -27.22 8.30
CA GLN A 554 -13.56 -27.11 9.71
C GLN A 554 -14.54 -26.21 10.46
N GLU A 555 -14.54 -26.30 11.80
CA GLU A 555 -15.40 -25.46 12.65
C GLU A 555 -15.16 -23.95 12.48
N ASN A 556 -13.93 -23.52 12.16
CA ASN A 556 -13.59 -22.14 11.86
C ASN A 556 -14.11 -21.66 10.49
N GLY A 557 -14.64 -22.57 9.66
CA GLY A 557 -15.17 -22.32 8.33
C GLY A 557 -14.15 -22.42 7.20
N ASP A 558 -12.94 -22.93 7.45
CA ASP A 558 -11.97 -23.30 6.43
C ASP A 558 -12.45 -24.57 5.71
N SER A 559 -12.22 -24.69 4.41
CA SER A 559 -12.69 -25.84 3.64
C SER A 559 -11.70 -26.30 2.58
N GLU A 560 -11.77 -27.60 2.28
CA GLU A 560 -11.00 -28.26 1.23
C GLU A 560 -11.92 -28.81 0.15
N TRP A 561 -11.47 -28.72 -1.10
CA TRP A 561 -12.24 -29.04 -2.28
C TRP A 561 -11.38 -29.83 -3.26
N GLU A 562 -12.02 -30.64 -4.10
CA GLU A 562 -11.33 -31.52 -5.05
C GLU A 562 -12.06 -31.53 -6.40
N LEU A 563 -11.29 -31.56 -7.50
CA LEU A 563 -11.79 -31.67 -8.86
C LEU A 563 -10.94 -32.69 -9.63
N GLU A 564 -11.57 -33.77 -10.08
CA GLU A 564 -10.99 -34.72 -11.04
C GLU A 564 -11.02 -34.09 -12.43
N ILE A 565 -9.86 -34.07 -13.11
CA ILE A 565 -9.74 -33.33 -14.37
C ILE A 565 -9.68 -34.20 -15.63
N ASP A 566 -9.65 -35.49 -15.51
CA ASP A 566 -9.58 -36.39 -16.69
C ASP A 566 -10.71 -36.12 -17.70
N ASN A 567 -11.94 -35.97 -17.21
CA ASN A 567 -13.16 -35.72 -18.02
C ASN A 567 -13.61 -34.24 -17.94
N TYR A 568 -12.70 -33.34 -17.63
CA TYR A 568 -13.05 -31.92 -17.53
C TYR A 568 -13.38 -31.30 -18.88
N GLU A 569 -14.52 -30.61 -18.94
CA GLU A 569 -14.97 -29.85 -20.10
C GLU A 569 -14.80 -28.34 -19.83
N ASN A 570 -14.34 -27.61 -20.83
CA ASN A 570 -14.13 -26.14 -20.72
C ASN A 570 -15.43 -25.41 -20.39
N LYS A 571 -15.35 -24.51 -19.42
CA LYS A 571 -16.49 -23.77 -18.87
C LYS A 571 -16.60 -22.34 -19.41
N ASN A 572 -15.49 -21.75 -19.83
CA ASN A 572 -15.48 -20.41 -20.38
C ASN A 572 -16.19 -20.36 -21.75
N LYS A 573 -17.16 -19.43 -21.87
CA LYS A 573 -17.96 -19.24 -23.10
C LYS A 573 -17.97 -17.78 -23.59
N VAL A 574 -17.46 -16.84 -22.79
CA VAL A 574 -17.64 -15.40 -23.04
C VAL A 574 -16.33 -14.66 -23.25
N ILE A 575 -15.19 -15.25 -22.87
CA ILE A 575 -13.87 -14.62 -22.97
C ILE A 575 -13.05 -15.31 -24.06
N LYS A 576 -12.51 -14.55 -25.01
CA LYS A 576 -11.51 -15.05 -25.96
C LYS A 576 -10.15 -15.14 -25.25
N VAL A 577 -9.65 -16.35 -25.03
CA VAL A 577 -8.31 -16.57 -24.44
C VAL A 577 -7.29 -16.60 -25.57
N VAL A 578 -6.28 -15.72 -25.49
CA VAL A 578 -5.16 -15.65 -26.44
C VAL A 578 -3.99 -16.41 -25.82
N THR A 579 -3.55 -17.46 -26.52
CA THR A 579 -2.36 -18.24 -26.17
C THR A 579 -1.15 -17.77 -26.99
N ASN A 580 0.08 -18.13 -26.59
CA ASN A 580 1.34 -17.69 -27.19
C ASN A 580 1.51 -17.90 -28.71
N ASN A 581 0.59 -18.60 -29.39
CA ASN A 581 0.70 -18.94 -30.81
C ASN A 581 0.05 -17.93 -31.78
N GLU A 582 -0.61 -16.87 -31.27
CA GLU A 582 -1.36 -15.91 -32.12
C GLU A 582 -0.73 -14.50 -32.15
N GLN A 583 0.47 -14.29 -31.62
CA GLN A 583 1.21 -13.02 -31.66
C GLN A 583 2.46 -13.13 -32.55
N ASN A 584 2.33 -13.67 -33.79
CA ASN A 584 3.33 -13.52 -34.85
C ASN A 584 2.68 -12.79 -36.05
#